data_f0f632bf602602916af5bfa9e6fe2406
#
_entry.id   f0f632bf602602916af5bfa9e6fe2406
#
_cell.length_a   1.000
_cell.length_b   1.000
_cell.length_c   1.000
_cell.angle_alpha   90.00
_cell.angle_beta   90.00
_cell.angle_gamma   90.00
#
_symmetry.space_group_name_H-M   'P 1'
#
loop_
_entity.id
_entity.type
_entity.pdbx_description
1 polymer ?
#
loop_
_entity_poly.entity_id
_entity_poly.type
_entity_poly.pdbx_seq_one_letter_code
_entity_poly.pdbx_strand_id
1 'polypeptide(L)'
;MVGGELLLTSLKVFEKMNEEMFLFHLEELNKKKISGFIIKRNESIPSYLLDTLFKFCEENHIPVLEISQNQNYFGIIKYILGQIYSKEAANQLYFVSMHDIFSGILLNESNLNVVIEKVLILLNKMLDNPVAIYSSDYDCYASSEEEPVSFNIENKLKRYIPEVITKHQYFIQKREYVEYINKMQLFDGRYFYLVITEKNNQLNDIDFAGMEDAILTLQFALMRLSAEEELDKKYQKDLEYQLLAGTLSSEEEDEVANILGLNDTDDLRVVTFRLLPKNKSGRFTSDQLRQTEIVEKELLRNLPKKYTTSNTNQIIYIYKKDEQISNLQFRLGIEELQKKIQSNLDKRHA
;
A
#
# COMPACT_ATOMS: atom_id res chain seq x y z
N MET A 1 -6.97 19.21 26.76
CA MET A 1 -8.37 19.03 27.18
C MET A 1 -8.94 20.36 27.60
N VAL A 2 -10.08 20.70 27.07
CA VAL A 2 -10.75 22.02 27.31
C VAL A 2 -11.81 21.92 28.39
N GLY A 3 -12.24 20.71 28.73
CA GLY A 3 -13.33 20.38 29.65
C GLY A 3 -14.59 19.98 28.91
N GLY A 4 -15.37 19.08 29.51
CA GLY A 4 -16.60 18.53 28.92
C GLY A 4 -16.38 17.31 27.99
N GLU A 5 -15.14 16.81 27.90
CA GLU A 5 -14.87 15.64 27.07
C GLU A 5 -15.41 14.35 27.72
N LEU A 6 -15.95 13.46 26.85
CA LEU A 6 -16.29 12.10 27.18
C LEU A 6 -15.12 11.18 26.73
N LEU A 7 -14.50 10.50 27.67
CA LEU A 7 -13.30 9.71 27.40
C LEU A 7 -13.63 8.25 27.07
N LEU A 8 -13.29 7.84 25.86
CA LEU A 8 -13.41 6.46 25.39
C LEU A 8 -12.06 5.74 25.51
N THR A 9 -11.96 4.76 26.42
CA THR A 9 -10.68 4.13 26.76
C THR A 9 -10.82 2.63 27.05
N SER A 10 -9.73 1.89 26.81
CA SER A 10 -9.54 0.53 27.32
C SER A 10 -8.66 0.46 28.55
N LEU A 11 -8.23 1.58 29.09
CA LEU A 11 -7.27 1.70 30.21
C LEU A 11 -5.89 1.07 29.98
N LYS A 12 -5.61 0.57 28.79
CA LYS A 12 -4.36 -0.15 28.45
C LYS A 12 -3.10 0.67 28.73
N VAL A 13 -3.17 1.97 28.61
CA VAL A 13 -2.05 2.88 28.88
C VAL A 13 -1.66 2.83 30.36
N PHE A 14 -2.61 2.50 31.25
CA PHE A 14 -2.42 2.46 32.70
C PHE A 14 -2.10 1.06 33.23
N GLU A 15 -2.05 0.02 32.39
CA GLU A 15 -1.87 -1.38 32.78
C GLU A 15 -0.68 -1.62 33.71
N LYS A 16 0.40 -0.85 33.57
CA LYS A 16 1.64 -0.97 34.34
C LYS A 16 1.79 0.08 35.45
N MET A 17 0.76 0.89 35.68
CA MET A 17 0.80 1.92 36.72
C MET A 17 0.35 1.34 38.08
N ASN A 18 0.95 1.88 39.14
CA ASN A 18 0.44 1.61 40.49
C ASN A 18 -0.81 2.45 40.76
N GLU A 19 -1.54 2.09 41.81
CA GLU A 19 -2.81 2.71 42.19
C GLU A 19 -2.67 4.20 42.47
N GLU A 20 -1.61 4.63 43.17
CA GLU A 20 -1.38 6.03 43.52
C GLU A 20 -1.17 6.92 42.27
N MET A 21 -0.37 6.46 41.32
CA MET A 21 -0.18 7.18 40.08
C MET A 21 -1.46 7.22 39.23
N PHE A 22 -2.24 6.16 39.23
CA PHE A 22 -3.52 6.11 38.54
C PHE A 22 -4.50 7.10 39.14
N LEU A 23 -4.65 7.13 40.45
CA LEU A 23 -5.47 8.11 41.17
C LEU A 23 -5.04 9.55 40.85
N PHE A 24 -3.75 9.83 40.87
CA PHE A 24 -3.25 11.15 40.47
C PHE A 24 -3.74 11.56 39.07
N HIS A 25 -3.70 10.65 38.10
CA HIS A 25 -4.20 10.93 36.75
C HIS A 25 -5.71 11.16 36.73
N LEU A 26 -6.47 10.40 37.50
CA LEU A 26 -7.93 10.59 37.62
C LEU A 26 -8.27 11.97 38.22
N GLU A 27 -7.52 12.41 39.23
CA GLU A 27 -7.67 13.74 39.83
C GLU A 27 -7.37 14.84 38.82
N GLU A 28 -6.30 14.69 38.01
CA GLU A 28 -5.96 15.65 36.96
C GLU A 28 -7.05 15.72 35.87
N LEU A 29 -7.66 14.58 35.54
CA LEU A 29 -8.79 14.55 34.62
C LEU A 29 -10.04 15.22 35.21
N ASN A 30 -10.31 15.00 36.49
CA ASN A 30 -11.42 15.64 37.18
C ASN A 30 -11.25 17.17 37.29
N LYS A 31 -10.02 17.65 37.58
CA LYS A 31 -9.70 19.10 37.54
C LYS A 31 -9.98 19.72 36.16
N LYS A 32 -9.88 18.95 35.10
CA LYS A 32 -10.21 19.38 33.71
C LYS A 32 -11.68 19.25 33.37
N LYS A 33 -12.52 18.86 34.35
CA LYS A 33 -13.98 18.78 34.19
C LYS A 33 -14.42 17.88 33.02
N ILE A 34 -13.92 16.66 32.99
CA ILE A 34 -14.38 15.66 32.02
C ILE A 34 -15.87 15.32 32.26
N SER A 35 -16.59 14.98 31.19
CA SER A 35 -18.01 14.65 31.24
C SER A 35 -18.29 13.18 31.64
N GLY A 36 -17.32 12.29 31.47
CA GLY A 36 -17.49 10.86 31.81
C GLY A 36 -16.50 9.94 31.13
N PHE A 37 -16.66 8.66 31.37
CA PHE A 37 -15.88 7.60 30.76
C PHE A 37 -16.79 6.60 30.02
N ILE A 38 -16.29 6.13 28.88
CA ILE A 38 -16.77 4.91 28.22
C ILE A 38 -15.61 3.92 28.21
N ILE A 39 -15.77 2.81 28.91
CA ILE A 39 -14.70 1.84 29.12
C ILE A 39 -14.99 0.59 28.31
N LYS A 40 -14.07 0.24 27.43
CA LYS A 40 -14.08 -1.07 26.79
C LYS A 40 -13.33 -2.06 27.67
N ARG A 41 -14.07 -3.04 28.23
CA ARG A 41 -13.47 -4.06 29.07
C ARG A 41 -12.39 -4.83 28.33
N ASN A 42 -11.24 -5.01 28.99
CA ASN A 42 -10.12 -5.78 28.45
C ASN A 42 -9.60 -6.68 29.61
N GLU A 43 -9.49 -7.98 29.35
CA GLU A 43 -9.05 -8.98 30.34
C GLU A 43 -7.61 -8.76 30.84
N SER A 44 -6.78 -8.04 30.04
CA SER A 44 -5.41 -7.71 30.45
C SER A 44 -5.33 -6.61 31.52
N ILE A 45 -6.40 -5.88 31.78
CA ILE A 45 -6.41 -4.79 32.76
C ILE A 45 -6.57 -5.34 34.18
N PRO A 46 -5.66 -5.02 35.11
CA PRO A 46 -5.77 -5.42 36.48
C PRO A 46 -7.08 -4.94 37.11
N SER A 47 -7.77 -5.81 37.87
CA SER A 47 -9.08 -5.49 38.49
C SER A 47 -9.02 -4.26 39.38
N TYR A 48 -7.91 -4.08 40.10
CA TYR A 48 -7.77 -2.93 41.00
C TYR A 48 -7.88 -1.58 40.28
N LEU A 49 -7.43 -1.47 39.04
CA LEU A 49 -7.56 -0.23 38.25
C LEU A 49 -9.02 0.10 37.93
N LEU A 50 -9.82 -0.92 37.63
CA LEU A 50 -11.26 -0.76 37.41
C LEU A 50 -11.97 -0.39 38.70
N ASP A 51 -11.66 -1.08 39.80
CA ASP A 51 -12.25 -0.82 41.10
C ASP A 51 -11.92 0.60 41.60
N THR A 52 -10.66 1.03 41.45
CA THR A 52 -10.23 2.39 41.76
C THR A 52 -10.94 3.44 40.90
N LEU A 53 -11.07 3.17 39.59
CA LEU A 53 -11.78 4.07 38.69
C LEU A 53 -13.25 4.21 39.07
N PHE A 54 -13.96 3.08 39.28
CA PHE A 54 -15.38 3.12 39.64
C PHE A 54 -15.62 3.84 40.95
N LYS A 55 -14.81 3.55 41.98
CA LYS A 55 -14.88 4.24 43.26
C LYS A 55 -14.63 5.74 43.11
N PHE A 56 -13.58 6.14 42.41
CA PHE A 56 -13.28 7.53 42.14
C PHE A 56 -14.41 8.25 41.39
N CYS A 57 -14.95 7.63 40.36
CA CYS A 57 -16.06 8.19 39.58
C CYS A 57 -17.35 8.32 40.39
N GLU A 58 -17.66 7.35 41.25
CA GLU A 58 -18.82 7.42 42.18
C GLU A 58 -18.67 8.58 43.15
N GLU A 59 -17.51 8.71 43.81
CA GLU A 59 -17.21 9.78 44.77
C GLU A 59 -17.26 11.17 44.12
N ASN A 60 -16.88 11.30 42.85
CA ASN A 60 -16.85 12.58 42.13
C ASN A 60 -18.04 12.81 41.19
N HIS A 61 -19.05 11.93 41.23
CA HIS A 61 -20.26 12.00 40.38
C HIS A 61 -19.96 12.03 38.89
N ILE A 62 -18.93 11.28 38.44
CA ILE A 62 -18.54 11.16 37.05
C ILE A 62 -19.22 9.92 36.45
N PRO A 63 -20.04 10.05 35.41
CA PRO A 63 -20.67 8.90 34.78
C PRO A 63 -19.67 7.99 34.08
N VAL A 64 -19.85 6.67 34.28
CA VAL A 64 -19.05 5.64 33.63
C VAL A 64 -19.98 4.66 32.94
N LEU A 65 -19.70 4.41 31.66
CA LEU A 65 -20.37 3.41 30.84
C LEU A 65 -19.37 2.31 30.52
N GLU A 66 -19.74 1.06 30.77
CA GLU A 66 -18.95 -0.09 30.34
C GLU A 66 -19.55 -0.69 29.07
N ILE A 67 -18.68 -0.97 28.08
CA ILE A 67 -19.05 -1.61 26.84
C ILE A 67 -18.33 -2.94 26.68
N SER A 68 -18.98 -3.89 26.00
CA SER A 68 -18.42 -5.22 25.79
C SER A 68 -17.18 -5.16 24.86
N GLN A 69 -16.32 -6.18 24.96
CA GLN A 69 -15.11 -6.30 24.15
C GLN A 69 -15.39 -6.31 22.65
N ASN A 70 -16.51 -6.88 22.24
CA ASN A 70 -16.88 -7.04 20.83
C ASN A 70 -17.45 -5.75 20.22
N GLN A 71 -17.71 -4.72 21.01
CA GLN A 71 -18.23 -3.45 20.49
C GLN A 71 -17.15 -2.66 19.75
N ASN A 72 -17.51 -2.16 18.56
CA ASN A 72 -16.64 -1.33 17.75
C ASN A 72 -16.65 0.12 18.26
N TYR A 73 -15.47 0.67 18.55
CA TYR A 73 -15.34 2.07 18.97
C TYR A 73 -15.94 3.07 17.97
N PHE A 74 -15.76 2.83 16.67
CA PHE A 74 -16.29 3.71 15.62
C PHE A 74 -17.82 3.74 15.61
N GLY A 75 -18.46 2.59 15.82
CA GLY A 75 -19.92 2.52 15.94
C GLY A 75 -20.46 3.34 17.11
N ILE A 76 -19.76 3.31 18.24
CA ILE A 76 -20.12 4.06 19.45
C ILE A 76 -19.94 5.56 19.22
N ILE A 77 -18.81 6.00 18.66
CA ILE A 77 -18.55 7.39 18.33
C ILE A 77 -19.63 7.91 17.35
N LYS A 78 -19.91 7.17 16.30
CA LYS A 78 -20.94 7.50 15.30
C LYS A 78 -22.32 7.63 15.93
N TYR A 79 -22.68 6.71 16.83
CA TYR A 79 -23.95 6.76 17.56
C TYR A 79 -24.05 7.99 18.46
N ILE A 80 -23.05 8.26 19.28
CA ILE A 80 -23.01 9.40 20.21
C ILE A 80 -23.08 10.73 19.43
N LEU A 81 -22.25 10.88 18.39
CA LEU A 81 -22.26 12.08 17.56
C LEU A 81 -23.60 12.27 16.85
N GLY A 82 -24.23 11.19 16.38
CA GLY A 82 -25.57 11.24 15.78
C GLY A 82 -26.67 11.66 16.75
N GLN A 83 -26.50 11.43 18.07
CA GLN A 83 -27.45 11.88 19.09
C GLN A 83 -27.22 13.33 19.53
N ILE A 84 -25.96 13.80 19.49
CA ILE A 84 -25.60 15.15 19.96
C ILE A 84 -25.78 16.20 18.85
N TYR A 85 -25.50 15.83 17.61
CA TYR A 85 -25.50 16.75 16.47
C TYR A 85 -26.60 16.40 15.47
N SER A 86 -26.95 17.35 14.59
CA SER A 86 -27.74 17.02 13.41
C SER A 86 -26.99 15.96 12.57
N LYS A 87 -27.72 15.17 11.79
CA LYS A 87 -27.13 14.08 10.98
C LYS A 87 -25.97 14.59 10.10
N GLU A 88 -26.11 15.81 9.54
CA GLU A 88 -25.10 16.44 8.69
C GLU A 88 -23.85 16.84 9.49
N ALA A 89 -24.03 17.43 10.67
CA ALA A 89 -22.91 17.82 11.53
C ALA A 89 -22.16 16.60 12.08
N ALA A 90 -22.88 15.53 12.45
CA ALA A 90 -22.30 14.27 12.88
C ALA A 90 -21.44 13.63 11.77
N ASN A 91 -21.93 13.64 10.53
CA ASN A 91 -21.19 13.15 9.38
C ASN A 91 -19.92 13.96 9.13
N GLN A 92 -19.99 15.29 9.20
CA GLN A 92 -18.81 16.16 9.04
C GLN A 92 -17.75 15.90 10.11
N LEU A 93 -18.13 15.77 11.37
CA LEU A 93 -17.21 15.44 12.46
C LEU A 93 -16.58 14.06 12.28
N TYR A 94 -17.37 13.08 11.82
CA TYR A 94 -16.87 11.76 11.51
C TYR A 94 -15.78 11.81 10.41
N PHE A 95 -16.01 12.58 9.34
CA PHE A 95 -15.03 12.75 8.26
C PHE A 95 -13.73 13.40 8.75
N VAL A 96 -13.82 14.48 9.51
CA VAL A 96 -12.64 15.15 10.06
C VAL A 96 -11.85 14.16 10.94
N SER A 97 -12.54 13.39 11.79
CA SER A 97 -11.90 12.40 12.64
C SER A 97 -11.21 11.28 11.83
N MET A 98 -11.84 10.82 10.75
CA MET A 98 -11.25 9.79 9.88
C MET A 98 -10.03 10.34 9.15
N HIS A 99 -10.13 11.56 8.62
CA HIS A 99 -9.00 12.23 7.99
C HIS A 99 -7.81 12.34 8.93
N ASP A 100 -8.00 12.78 10.17
CA ASP A 100 -6.94 12.90 11.17
C ASP A 100 -6.29 11.55 11.49
N ILE A 101 -7.09 10.49 11.59
CA ILE A 101 -6.59 9.14 11.89
C ILE A 101 -5.74 8.60 10.73
N PHE A 102 -6.26 8.64 9.49
CA PHE A 102 -5.56 8.13 8.32
C PHE A 102 -4.31 8.95 8.01
N SER A 103 -4.41 10.28 8.08
CA SER A 103 -3.25 11.18 7.93
C SER A 103 -2.22 10.92 9.02
N GLY A 104 -2.65 10.68 10.27
CA GLY A 104 -1.78 10.34 11.38
C GLY A 104 -1.00 9.05 11.15
N ILE A 105 -1.61 8.03 10.56
CA ILE A 105 -0.89 6.79 10.19
C ILE A 105 0.22 7.11 9.18
N LEU A 106 -0.09 7.87 8.14
CA LEU A 106 0.87 8.21 7.08
C LEU A 106 2.03 9.07 7.59
N LEU A 107 1.79 9.99 8.52
CA LEU A 107 2.80 10.91 9.03
C LEU A 107 3.69 10.28 10.11
N ASN A 108 3.17 9.34 10.90
CA ASN A 108 3.90 8.75 12.03
C ASN A 108 4.62 7.44 11.68
N GLU A 109 4.40 6.90 10.49
CA GLU A 109 5.00 5.64 10.07
C GLU A 109 5.95 5.86 8.89
N SER A 110 7.20 5.43 9.05
CA SER A 110 8.21 5.54 8.00
C SER A 110 8.16 4.40 6.98
N ASN A 111 7.70 3.22 7.41
CA ASN A 111 7.58 2.05 6.55
C ASN A 111 6.21 2.02 5.86
N LEU A 112 6.22 2.23 4.55
CA LEU A 112 4.99 2.33 3.76
C LEU A 112 4.17 1.03 3.68
N ASN A 113 4.81 -0.14 3.76
CA ASN A 113 4.09 -1.41 3.83
C ASN A 113 3.31 -1.49 5.15
N VAL A 114 3.91 -1.04 6.24
CA VAL A 114 3.22 -0.97 7.55
C VAL A 114 2.08 0.06 7.52
N VAL A 115 2.23 1.17 6.78
CA VAL A 115 1.13 2.12 6.55
C VAL A 115 -0.04 1.42 5.88
N ILE A 116 0.21 0.69 4.78
CA ILE A 116 -0.83 -0.04 4.05
C ILE A 116 -1.53 -1.04 4.96
N GLU A 117 -0.79 -1.88 5.68
CA GLU A 117 -1.36 -2.86 6.60
C GLU A 117 -2.22 -2.20 7.69
N LYS A 118 -1.73 -1.13 8.33
CA LYS A 118 -2.48 -0.40 9.36
C LYS A 118 -3.78 0.19 8.82
N VAL A 119 -3.74 0.76 7.60
CA VAL A 119 -4.93 1.32 6.95
C VAL A 119 -5.95 0.22 6.65
N LEU A 120 -5.52 -0.94 6.12
CA LEU A 120 -6.42 -2.06 5.84
C LEU A 120 -7.04 -2.63 7.11
N ILE A 121 -6.25 -2.81 8.18
CA ILE A 121 -6.76 -3.27 9.49
C ILE A 121 -7.76 -2.26 10.06
N LEU A 122 -7.49 -0.97 9.92
CA LEU A 122 -8.40 0.06 10.40
C LEU A 122 -9.69 0.08 9.59
N LEU A 123 -9.62 -0.01 8.26
CA LEU A 123 -10.80 -0.14 7.39
C LEU A 123 -11.64 -1.38 7.75
N ASN A 124 -11.00 -2.52 7.93
CA ASN A 124 -11.69 -3.74 8.36
C ASN A 124 -12.47 -3.50 9.68
N LYS A 125 -11.83 -2.86 10.67
CA LYS A 125 -12.48 -2.51 11.93
C LYS A 125 -13.63 -1.51 11.79
N MET A 126 -13.51 -0.58 10.86
CA MET A 126 -14.55 0.44 10.60
C MET A 126 -15.77 -0.16 9.91
N LEU A 127 -15.52 -0.99 8.91
CA LEU A 127 -16.54 -1.54 8.02
C LEU A 127 -17.08 -2.89 8.53
N ASP A 128 -16.36 -3.50 9.48
CA ASP A 128 -16.58 -4.87 9.96
C ASP A 128 -16.67 -5.88 8.79
N ASN A 129 -15.79 -5.68 7.81
CA ASN A 129 -15.74 -6.48 6.57
C ASN A 129 -14.28 -6.65 6.12
N PRO A 130 -13.92 -7.79 5.50
CA PRO A 130 -12.61 -7.99 4.92
C PRO A 130 -12.27 -6.94 3.86
N VAL A 131 -11.05 -6.42 3.94
CA VAL A 131 -10.51 -5.42 3.01
C VAL A 131 -9.16 -5.91 2.49
N ALA A 132 -8.99 -5.86 1.17
CA ALA A 132 -7.72 -6.26 0.55
C ALA A 132 -7.38 -5.40 -0.66
N ILE A 133 -6.09 -5.34 -0.98
CA ILE A 133 -5.56 -4.72 -2.18
C ILE A 133 -5.06 -5.81 -3.12
N TYR A 134 -5.45 -5.73 -4.38
CA TYR A 134 -5.02 -6.64 -5.43
C TYR A 134 -4.30 -5.89 -6.54
N SER A 135 -3.31 -6.54 -7.14
CA SER A 135 -2.62 -6.04 -8.32
C SER A 135 -3.52 -6.02 -9.56
N SER A 136 -3.02 -5.46 -10.67
CA SER A 136 -3.68 -5.53 -11.98
C SER A 136 -3.90 -6.97 -12.48
N ASP A 137 -3.08 -7.91 -12.01
CA ASP A 137 -3.11 -9.33 -12.38
C ASP A 137 -3.93 -10.17 -11.37
N TYR A 138 -4.62 -9.49 -10.45
CA TYR A 138 -5.48 -10.04 -9.39
C TYR A 138 -4.73 -10.80 -8.28
N ASP A 139 -3.42 -10.65 -8.19
CA ASP A 139 -2.66 -11.16 -7.06
C ASP A 139 -2.88 -10.30 -5.82
N CYS A 140 -3.09 -10.93 -4.67
CA CYS A 140 -3.24 -10.22 -3.41
C CYS A 140 -1.92 -9.53 -3.04
N TYR A 141 -1.96 -8.21 -2.94
CA TYR A 141 -0.83 -7.38 -2.54
C TYR A 141 -0.76 -7.21 -1.02
N ALA A 142 -1.90 -6.91 -0.40
CA ALA A 142 -2.05 -6.78 1.05
C ALA A 142 -3.50 -7.06 1.46
N SER A 143 -3.70 -7.57 2.66
CA SER A 143 -5.03 -7.91 3.18
C SER A 143 -5.13 -7.62 4.67
N SER A 144 -6.35 -7.30 5.13
CA SER A 144 -6.69 -7.20 6.54
C SER A 144 -6.86 -8.56 7.23
N GLU A 145 -6.95 -9.65 6.46
CA GLU A 145 -7.09 -11.03 6.94
C GLU A 145 -5.89 -11.87 6.50
N GLU A 146 -5.55 -12.91 7.26
CA GLU A 146 -4.46 -13.85 6.93
C GLU A 146 -4.77 -14.64 5.65
N GLU A 147 -6.03 -15.02 5.45
CA GLU A 147 -6.51 -15.72 4.26
C GLU A 147 -7.40 -14.79 3.43
N PRO A 148 -6.84 -14.03 2.48
CA PRO A 148 -7.62 -13.12 1.65
C PRO A 148 -8.59 -13.88 0.74
N VAL A 149 -9.77 -13.32 0.54
CA VAL A 149 -10.73 -13.83 -0.43
C VAL A 149 -10.13 -13.71 -1.83
N SER A 150 -10.15 -14.79 -2.62
CA SER A 150 -9.66 -14.72 -4.01
C SER A 150 -10.45 -13.68 -4.80
N PHE A 151 -9.76 -12.82 -5.53
CA PHE A 151 -10.37 -11.77 -6.33
C PHE A 151 -10.07 -11.93 -7.81
N ASN A 152 -11.07 -11.76 -8.63
CA ASN A 152 -10.96 -11.60 -10.08
C ASN A 152 -12.18 -10.82 -10.59
N ILE A 153 -12.07 -10.26 -11.78
CA ILE A 153 -13.19 -9.60 -12.45
C ILE A 153 -13.75 -10.57 -13.51
N GLU A 154 -14.88 -11.21 -13.19
CA GLU A 154 -15.50 -12.23 -14.07
C GLU A 154 -16.34 -11.60 -15.16
N ASN A 155 -16.96 -10.44 -14.87
CA ASN A 155 -17.89 -9.75 -15.76
C ASN A 155 -17.58 -8.25 -15.80
N LYS A 156 -18.26 -7.52 -16.69
CA LYS A 156 -18.18 -6.06 -16.71
C LYS A 156 -18.64 -5.50 -15.37
N LEU A 157 -17.72 -4.81 -14.67
CA LEU A 157 -18.01 -4.16 -13.40
C LEU A 157 -19.18 -3.18 -13.54
N LYS A 158 -20.13 -3.25 -12.62
CA LYS A 158 -21.23 -2.30 -12.53
C LYS A 158 -20.81 -1.13 -11.68
N ARG A 159 -20.99 0.11 -12.18
CA ARG A 159 -20.72 1.29 -11.39
C ARG A 159 -21.68 1.37 -10.19
N TYR A 160 -21.14 1.64 -9.03
CA TYR A 160 -21.88 1.91 -7.80
C TYR A 160 -21.75 3.41 -7.47
N ILE A 161 -22.86 4.05 -7.11
CA ILE A 161 -22.90 5.47 -6.76
C ILE A 161 -23.52 5.56 -5.37
N PRO A 162 -22.70 5.82 -4.32
CA PRO A 162 -23.21 6.09 -2.97
C PRO A 162 -24.08 7.38 -2.97
N GLU A 163 -25.02 7.47 -2.03
CA GLU A 163 -25.82 8.71 -1.85
C GLU A 163 -24.99 9.88 -1.28
N VAL A 164 -23.84 9.58 -0.66
CA VAL A 164 -22.88 10.60 -0.19
C VAL A 164 -21.97 11.05 -1.32
N ILE A 165 -21.47 12.28 -1.23
CA ILE A 165 -20.51 12.82 -2.19
C ILE A 165 -19.18 12.10 -2.02
N THR A 166 -18.75 11.38 -3.07
CA THR A 166 -17.45 10.70 -3.13
C THR A 166 -16.61 11.27 -4.28
N LYS A 167 -15.30 11.36 -4.08
CA LYS A 167 -14.32 11.76 -5.11
C LYS A 167 -13.90 10.54 -5.94
N HIS A 168 -13.85 9.36 -5.30
CA HIS A 168 -13.45 8.11 -5.92
C HIS A 168 -14.63 7.40 -6.59
N GLN A 169 -14.33 6.60 -7.61
CA GLN A 169 -15.33 5.79 -8.30
C GLN A 169 -15.36 4.40 -7.70
N TYR A 170 -16.57 3.93 -7.43
CA TYR A 170 -16.81 2.60 -6.91
C TYR A 170 -17.48 1.73 -7.96
N PHE A 171 -17.15 0.46 -7.92
CA PHE A 171 -17.79 -0.57 -8.73
C PHE A 171 -18.27 -1.68 -7.80
N ILE A 172 -19.23 -2.44 -8.27
CA ILE A 172 -19.80 -3.56 -7.54
C ILE A 172 -19.85 -4.80 -8.42
N GLN A 173 -19.48 -5.92 -7.85
CA GLN A 173 -19.79 -7.24 -8.42
C GLN A 173 -20.34 -8.14 -7.33
N LYS A 174 -21.11 -9.15 -7.73
CA LYS A 174 -21.66 -10.15 -6.84
C LYS A 174 -21.17 -11.51 -7.27
N ARG A 175 -20.41 -12.15 -6.40
CA ARG A 175 -19.99 -13.54 -6.50
C ARG A 175 -20.60 -14.34 -5.35
N GLU A 176 -19.80 -14.96 -4.54
CA GLU A 176 -20.24 -15.55 -3.27
C GLU A 176 -20.71 -14.45 -2.30
N TYR A 177 -19.98 -13.34 -2.27
CA TYR A 177 -20.29 -12.12 -1.53
C TYR A 177 -20.47 -10.94 -2.47
N VAL A 178 -21.03 -9.85 -1.97
CA VAL A 178 -21.02 -8.57 -2.64
C VAL A 178 -19.63 -7.94 -2.42
N GLU A 179 -18.99 -7.53 -3.49
CA GLU A 179 -17.68 -6.89 -3.47
C GLU A 179 -17.78 -5.47 -3.98
N TYR A 180 -17.31 -4.53 -3.17
CA TYR A 180 -17.15 -3.14 -3.56
C TYR A 180 -15.69 -2.89 -3.94
N ILE A 181 -15.48 -2.33 -5.13
CA ILE A 181 -14.19 -2.24 -5.77
C ILE A 181 -13.89 -0.78 -6.07
N ASN A 182 -12.74 -0.30 -5.61
CA ASN A 182 -12.16 0.96 -6.06
C ASN A 182 -10.89 0.69 -6.86
N LYS A 183 -10.76 1.32 -8.03
CA LYS A 183 -9.55 1.22 -8.86
C LYS A 183 -8.62 2.40 -8.55
N MET A 184 -7.55 2.13 -7.83
CA MET A 184 -6.51 3.10 -7.49
C MET A 184 -5.46 3.13 -8.59
N GLN A 185 -5.40 4.23 -9.35
CA GLN A 185 -4.42 4.41 -10.43
C GLN A 185 -3.21 5.18 -9.91
N LEU A 186 -2.00 4.72 -10.28
CA LEU A 186 -0.73 5.37 -9.99
C LEU A 186 -0.24 6.21 -11.17
N PHE A 187 0.75 7.08 -10.94
CA PHE A 187 1.30 7.98 -11.96
C PHE A 187 2.04 7.26 -13.09
N ASP A 188 2.62 6.10 -12.80
CA ASP A 188 3.36 5.27 -13.76
C ASP A 188 2.44 4.42 -14.67
N GLY A 189 1.13 4.57 -14.51
CA GLY A 189 0.11 3.82 -15.25
C GLY A 189 -0.25 2.47 -14.62
N ARG A 190 0.47 2.03 -13.59
CA ARG A 190 0.05 0.87 -12.77
C ARG A 190 -1.24 1.21 -12.03
N TYR A 191 -1.99 0.19 -11.66
CA TYR A 191 -3.18 0.35 -10.84
C TYR A 191 -3.37 -0.86 -9.93
N PHE A 192 -4.05 -0.61 -8.83
CA PHE A 192 -4.45 -1.61 -7.86
C PHE A 192 -5.96 -1.55 -7.66
N TYR A 193 -6.53 -2.64 -7.18
CA TYR A 193 -7.91 -2.71 -6.76
C TYR A 193 -7.98 -2.78 -5.25
N LEU A 194 -8.64 -1.81 -4.61
CA LEU A 194 -9.09 -1.95 -3.23
C LEU A 194 -10.44 -2.64 -3.27
N VAL A 195 -10.56 -3.76 -2.59
CA VAL A 195 -11.75 -4.60 -2.57
C VAL A 195 -12.24 -4.75 -1.14
N ILE A 196 -13.50 -4.43 -0.92
CA ILE A 196 -14.21 -4.67 0.33
C ILE A 196 -15.22 -5.78 0.08
N THR A 197 -15.12 -6.88 0.81
CA THR A 197 -16.00 -8.03 0.67
C THR A 197 -17.07 -7.98 1.77
N GLU A 198 -18.32 -7.79 1.38
CA GLU A 198 -19.47 -7.68 2.28
C GLU A 198 -19.83 -9.06 2.86
N LYS A 199 -19.09 -9.46 3.89
CA LYS A 199 -19.18 -10.80 4.52
C LYS A 199 -19.95 -10.77 5.84
N ASN A 200 -19.73 -9.72 6.63
CA ASN A 200 -20.29 -9.60 7.97
C ASN A 200 -21.43 -8.59 8.03
N ASN A 201 -21.19 -7.36 7.56
CA ASN A 201 -22.14 -6.26 7.64
C ASN A 201 -22.37 -5.62 6.27
N GLN A 202 -23.62 -5.20 6.03
CA GLN A 202 -23.96 -4.44 4.84
C GLN A 202 -23.38 -3.03 4.93
N LEU A 203 -22.71 -2.58 3.87
CA LEU A 203 -22.16 -1.24 3.78
C LEU A 203 -23.28 -0.20 3.59
N ASN A 204 -23.13 0.92 4.25
CA ASN A 204 -24.01 2.07 4.14
C ASN A 204 -23.27 3.28 3.57
N ASP A 205 -24.01 4.32 3.16
CA ASP A 205 -23.43 5.48 2.48
C ASP A 205 -22.34 6.21 3.28
N ILE A 206 -22.45 6.23 4.61
CA ILE A 206 -21.44 6.88 5.46
C ILE A 206 -20.12 6.11 5.46
N ASP A 207 -20.16 4.80 5.27
CA ASP A 207 -18.96 3.96 5.19
C ASP A 207 -18.12 4.36 3.96
N PHE A 208 -18.76 4.67 2.83
CA PHE A 208 -18.06 5.16 1.64
C PHE A 208 -17.35 6.49 1.86
N ALA A 209 -17.93 7.36 2.65
CA ALA A 209 -17.30 8.62 2.98
C ALA A 209 -16.06 8.44 3.89
N GLY A 210 -16.12 7.51 4.84
CA GLY A 210 -14.94 7.13 5.63
C GLY A 210 -13.85 6.45 4.80
N MET A 211 -14.22 5.74 3.73
CA MET A 211 -13.28 5.10 2.80
C MET A 211 -12.49 6.10 1.95
N GLU A 212 -13.02 7.31 1.68
CA GLU A 212 -12.37 8.30 0.81
C GLU A 212 -10.96 8.66 1.30
N ASP A 213 -10.80 8.94 2.59
CA ASP A 213 -9.50 9.28 3.18
C ASP A 213 -8.56 8.07 3.26
N ALA A 214 -9.11 6.89 3.49
CA ALA A 214 -8.34 5.65 3.46
C ALA A 214 -7.79 5.37 2.06
N ILE A 215 -8.62 5.51 1.02
CA ILE A 215 -8.21 5.34 -0.38
C ILE A 215 -7.11 6.33 -0.74
N LEU A 216 -7.27 7.60 -0.35
CA LEU A 216 -6.26 8.62 -0.58
C LEU A 216 -4.93 8.26 0.09
N THR A 217 -4.96 7.83 1.35
CA THR A 217 -3.78 7.42 2.11
C THR A 217 -3.09 6.21 1.47
N LEU A 218 -3.86 5.20 1.05
CA LEU A 218 -3.34 4.03 0.34
C LEU A 218 -2.73 4.40 -1.02
N GLN A 219 -3.37 5.29 -1.77
CA GLN A 219 -2.82 5.77 -3.04
C GLN A 219 -1.49 6.48 -2.84
N PHE A 220 -1.37 7.36 -1.83
CA PHE A 220 -0.10 8.02 -1.51
C PHE A 220 0.99 7.03 -1.12
N ALA A 221 0.68 6.05 -0.27
CA ALA A 221 1.64 5.02 0.13
C ALA A 221 2.12 4.19 -1.08
N LEU A 222 1.19 3.72 -1.92
CA LEU A 222 1.51 2.95 -3.12
C LEU A 222 2.29 3.77 -4.15
N MET A 223 1.94 5.04 -4.37
CA MET A 223 2.66 5.94 -5.26
C MET A 223 4.09 6.17 -4.79
N ARG A 224 4.30 6.36 -3.50
CA ARG A 224 5.61 6.56 -2.92
C ARG A 224 6.47 5.30 -3.02
N LEU A 225 5.92 4.12 -2.72
CA LEU A 225 6.59 2.84 -2.92
C LEU A 225 7.01 2.64 -4.39
N SER A 226 6.09 2.95 -5.32
CA SER A 226 6.37 2.91 -6.75
C SER A 226 7.52 3.84 -7.15
N ALA A 227 7.55 5.05 -6.62
CA ALA A 227 8.62 6.02 -6.88
C ALA A 227 9.97 5.58 -6.28
N GLU A 228 9.97 5.01 -5.08
CA GLU A 228 11.17 4.43 -4.45
C GLU A 228 11.72 3.26 -5.30
N GLU A 229 10.85 2.33 -5.75
CA GLU A 229 11.25 1.25 -6.66
C GLU A 229 11.84 1.74 -8.00
N GLU A 230 11.29 2.82 -8.56
CA GLU A 230 11.81 3.40 -9.80
C GLU A 230 13.17 4.07 -9.59
N LEU A 231 13.36 4.75 -8.46
CA LEU A 231 14.65 5.34 -8.08
C LEU A 231 15.71 4.26 -7.89
N ASP A 232 15.39 3.18 -7.18
CA ASP A 232 16.31 2.05 -6.98
C ASP A 232 16.70 1.41 -8.31
N LYS A 233 15.73 1.17 -9.19
CA LYS A 233 16.01 0.65 -10.55
C LYS A 233 16.89 1.59 -11.36
N LYS A 234 16.66 2.89 -11.27
CA LYS A 234 17.48 3.89 -11.95
C LYS A 234 18.90 3.91 -11.39
N TYR A 235 19.03 3.88 -10.08
CA TYR A 235 20.33 3.83 -9.42
C TYR A 235 21.12 2.57 -9.80
N GLN A 236 20.48 1.41 -9.80
CA GLN A 236 21.10 0.16 -10.28
C GLN A 236 21.57 0.28 -11.74
N LYS A 237 20.74 0.82 -12.63
CA LYS A 237 21.13 1.04 -14.04
C LYS A 237 22.30 2.01 -14.17
N ASP A 238 22.36 3.04 -13.36
CA ASP A 238 23.49 3.99 -13.37
C ASP A 238 24.78 3.31 -12.89
N LEU A 239 24.74 2.46 -11.87
CA LEU A 239 25.88 1.65 -11.42
C LEU A 239 26.34 0.65 -12.47
N GLU A 240 25.41 -0.06 -13.10
CA GLU A 240 25.70 -0.97 -14.23
C GLU A 240 26.39 -0.23 -15.37
N TYR A 241 25.92 0.95 -15.71
CA TYR A 241 26.51 1.77 -16.77
C TYR A 241 27.93 2.22 -16.41
N GLN A 242 28.18 2.67 -15.19
CA GLN A 242 29.51 3.11 -14.73
C GLN A 242 30.50 1.94 -14.74
N LEU A 243 30.09 0.75 -14.29
CA LEU A 243 30.89 -0.46 -14.36
C LEU A 243 31.27 -0.81 -15.81
N LEU A 244 30.30 -0.79 -16.72
CA LEU A 244 30.53 -1.10 -18.12
C LEU A 244 31.37 -0.04 -18.87
N ALA A 245 31.29 1.22 -18.43
CA ALA A 245 32.05 2.30 -19.01
C ALA A 245 33.53 2.33 -18.54
N GLY A 246 33.86 1.53 -17.50
CA GLY A 246 35.18 1.52 -16.90
C GLY A 246 35.58 2.88 -16.30
N THR A 247 34.61 3.59 -15.74
CA THR A 247 34.79 4.92 -15.16
C THR A 247 35.05 4.89 -13.66
N LEU A 248 34.90 3.72 -13.06
CA LEU A 248 35.11 3.48 -11.62
C LEU A 248 36.60 3.22 -11.31
N SER A 249 37.02 3.53 -10.10
CA SER A 249 38.28 3.04 -9.56
C SER A 249 38.20 1.56 -9.24
N SER A 250 39.33 0.86 -9.09
CA SER A 250 39.35 -0.58 -8.82
C SER A 250 38.59 -0.97 -7.54
N GLU A 251 38.64 -0.12 -6.50
CA GLU A 251 37.92 -0.33 -5.24
C GLU A 251 36.39 -0.15 -5.42
N GLU A 252 36.00 0.85 -6.21
CA GLU A 252 34.58 1.09 -6.54
C GLU A 252 34.03 0.01 -7.48
N GLU A 253 34.85 -0.53 -8.40
CA GLU A 253 34.44 -1.65 -9.28
C GLU A 253 34.07 -2.87 -8.46
N ASP A 254 34.88 -3.24 -7.47
CA ASP A 254 34.61 -4.36 -6.58
C ASP A 254 33.33 -4.15 -5.74
N GLU A 255 33.13 -2.95 -5.22
CA GLU A 255 31.93 -2.61 -4.45
C GLU A 255 30.67 -2.68 -5.33
N VAL A 256 30.70 -2.09 -6.52
CA VAL A 256 29.58 -2.11 -7.47
C VAL A 256 29.31 -3.52 -7.98
N ALA A 257 30.35 -4.31 -8.28
CA ALA A 257 30.22 -5.70 -8.67
C ALA A 257 29.53 -6.53 -7.57
N ASN A 258 29.91 -6.32 -6.32
CA ASN A 258 29.27 -6.97 -5.17
C ASN A 258 27.78 -6.56 -5.02
N ILE A 259 27.44 -5.27 -5.16
CA ILE A 259 26.07 -4.78 -5.14
C ILE A 259 25.24 -5.45 -6.25
N LEU A 260 25.83 -5.60 -7.44
CA LEU A 260 25.22 -6.29 -8.56
C LEU A 260 25.28 -7.83 -8.46
N GLY A 261 25.89 -8.38 -7.40
CA GLY A 261 26.04 -9.82 -7.19
C GLY A 261 26.93 -10.51 -8.23
N LEU A 262 27.88 -9.79 -8.81
CA LEU A 262 28.95 -10.30 -9.69
C LEU A 262 30.13 -10.70 -8.85
N ASN A 263 30.75 -11.85 -9.15
CA ASN A 263 31.95 -12.32 -8.50
C ASN A 263 33.09 -12.43 -9.53
N ASP A 264 34.33 -12.25 -9.11
CA ASP A 264 35.52 -12.37 -9.96
C ASP A 264 35.67 -13.74 -10.66
N THR A 265 35.05 -14.76 -10.07
CA THR A 265 35.07 -16.13 -10.62
C THR A 265 33.96 -16.38 -11.65
N ASP A 266 33.08 -15.42 -11.89
CA ASP A 266 31.96 -15.59 -12.80
C ASP A 266 32.41 -15.49 -14.27
N ASP A 267 32.13 -16.55 -15.06
CA ASP A 267 32.27 -16.47 -16.54
C ASP A 267 31.05 -15.73 -17.10
N LEU A 268 31.25 -14.45 -17.46
CA LEU A 268 30.18 -13.57 -17.91
C LEU A 268 30.11 -13.51 -19.43
N ARG A 269 28.89 -13.40 -19.95
CA ARG A 269 28.64 -13.08 -21.35
C ARG A 269 27.93 -11.73 -21.45
N VAL A 270 28.38 -10.92 -22.41
CA VAL A 270 27.79 -9.61 -22.70
C VAL A 270 27.18 -9.65 -24.09
N VAL A 271 25.90 -9.24 -24.20
CA VAL A 271 25.19 -9.13 -25.46
C VAL A 271 24.68 -7.70 -25.61
N THR A 272 24.98 -7.09 -26.74
CA THR A 272 24.54 -5.74 -27.04
C THR A 272 23.49 -5.77 -28.15
N PHE A 273 22.30 -5.26 -27.85
CA PHE A 273 21.26 -5.01 -28.84
C PHE A 273 21.26 -3.53 -29.20
N ARG A 274 21.48 -3.21 -30.47
CA ARG A 274 21.49 -1.83 -30.95
C ARG A 274 20.26 -1.58 -31.82
N LEU A 275 19.47 -0.56 -31.43
CA LEU A 275 18.40 -0.06 -32.28
C LEU A 275 18.99 0.92 -33.32
N LEU A 276 18.60 0.76 -34.55
CA LEU A 276 19.05 1.64 -35.65
C LEU A 276 17.93 2.63 -35.98
N PRO A 277 18.25 3.92 -36.20
CA PRO A 277 17.24 4.88 -36.57
C PRO A 277 16.70 4.56 -37.99
N LYS A 278 15.37 4.61 -38.14
CA LYS A 278 14.72 4.34 -39.44
C LYS A 278 14.89 5.51 -40.46
N ASN A 279 15.30 6.68 -40.00
CA ASN A 279 15.43 7.88 -40.82
C ASN A 279 16.90 8.17 -41.22
N LYS A 280 17.08 8.80 -42.38
CA LYS A 280 18.41 9.18 -42.86
C LYS A 280 19.12 10.24 -42.00
N SER A 281 18.41 10.93 -41.12
CA SER A 281 18.97 11.96 -40.25
C SER A 281 19.71 11.39 -39.01
N GLY A 282 19.62 10.10 -38.75
CA GLY A 282 20.28 9.46 -37.63
C GLY A 282 19.70 9.86 -36.24
N ARG A 283 18.62 10.63 -36.21
CA ARG A 283 17.99 11.08 -34.94
C ARG A 283 16.88 10.11 -34.54
N PHE A 284 16.83 9.81 -33.25
CA PHE A 284 15.77 9.01 -32.66
C PHE A 284 14.52 9.87 -32.39
N THR A 285 13.36 9.33 -32.74
CA THR A 285 12.07 9.92 -32.39
C THR A 285 11.59 9.40 -31.02
N SER A 286 10.63 10.08 -30.42
CA SER A 286 10.01 9.63 -29.15
C SER A 286 9.42 8.22 -29.27
N ASP A 287 8.88 7.86 -30.44
CA ASP A 287 8.37 6.52 -30.71
C ASP A 287 9.47 5.45 -30.72
N GLN A 288 10.66 5.80 -31.23
CA GLN A 288 11.79 4.90 -31.22
C GLN A 288 12.38 4.70 -29.81
N LEU A 289 12.32 5.72 -28.96
CA LEU A 289 12.68 5.60 -27.55
C LEU A 289 11.73 4.65 -26.81
N ARG A 290 10.41 4.77 -27.07
CA ARG A 290 9.43 3.81 -26.56
C ARG A 290 9.68 2.37 -27.03
N GLN A 291 10.19 2.19 -28.24
CA GLN A 291 10.55 0.85 -28.76
C GLN A 291 11.69 0.23 -27.95
N THR A 292 12.64 1.02 -27.45
CA THR A 292 13.72 0.52 -26.58
C THR A 292 13.15 -0.16 -25.32
N GLU A 293 12.16 0.47 -24.68
CA GLU A 293 11.50 -0.12 -23.49
C GLU A 293 10.76 -1.42 -23.84
N ILE A 294 10.12 -1.48 -24.99
CA ILE A 294 9.43 -2.69 -25.44
C ILE A 294 10.42 -3.82 -25.69
N VAL A 295 11.53 -3.51 -26.34
CA VAL A 295 12.59 -4.49 -26.60
C VAL A 295 13.22 -4.97 -25.29
N GLU A 296 13.49 -4.07 -24.35
CA GLU A 296 14.01 -4.41 -23.03
C GLU A 296 13.07 -5.37 -22.30
N LYS A 297 11.76 -5.10 -22.29
CA LYS A 297 10.75 -5.98 -21.68
C LYS A 297 10.71 -7.37 -22.35
N GLU A 298 10.80 -7.44 -23.66
CA GLU A 298 10.82 -8.72 -24.38
C GLU A 298 12.11 -9.51 -24.14
N LEU A 299 13.26 -8.82 -24.01
CA LEU A 299 14.53 -9.45 -23.65
C LEU A 299 14.46 -10.03 -22.24
N LEU A 300 13.96 -9.27 -21.26
CA LEU A 300 13.81 -9.71 -19.86
C LEU A 300 12.85 -10.89 -19.70
N ARG A 301 11.89 -11.07 -20.60
CA ARG A 301 10.95 -12.22 -20.60
C ARG A 301 11.57 -13.50 -21.15
N ASN A 302 12.50 -13.40 -22.09
CA ASN A 302 13.01 -14.53 -22.86
C ASN A 302 14.45 -14.91 -22.47
N LEU A 303 15.16 -14.06 -21.74
CA LEU A 303 16.52 -14.30 -21.29
C LEU A 303 16.55 -14.51 -19.75
N PRO A 304 17.49 -15.32 -19.24
CA PRO A 304 17.66 -15.46 -17.80
C PRO A 304 17.86 -14.09 -17.16
N LYS A 305 17.16 -13.83 -16.07
CA LYS A 305 17.30 -12.57 -15.33
C LYS A 305 18.73 -12.36 -14.90
N LYS A 306 19.40 -11.33 -15.44
CA LYS A 306 20.60 -10.76 -14.81
C LYS A 306 20.69 -9.27 -15.12
N TYR A 307 21.79 -8.72 -15.46
CA TYR A 307 21.97 -7.28 -15.51
C TYR A 307 21.62 -6.76 -16.89
N THR A 308 20.74 -5.76 -16.96
CA THR A 308 20.35 -5.12 -18.21
C THR A 308 20.42 -3.62 -18.02
N THR A 309 21.35 -2.98 -18.73
CA THR A 309 21.39 -1.53 -18.83
C THR A 309 20.97 -1.07 -20.22
N SER A 310 20.16 -0.02 -20.28
CA SER A 310 19.71 0.56 -21.54
C SER A 310 20.12 2.01 -21.65
N ASN A 311 20.70 2.34 -22.81
CA ASN A 311 20.93 3.72 -23.21
C ASN A 311 19.96 4.07 -24.36
N THR A 312 19.97 5.28 -24.87
CA THR A 312 19.04 5.82 -25.87
C THR A 312 18.75 4.88 -27.04
N ASN A 313 19.72 4.09 -27.48
CA ASN A 313 19.60 3.18 -28.63
C ASN A 313 20.29 1.83 -28.46
N GLN A 314 20.73 1.52 -27.26
CA GLN A 314 21.53 0.34 -26.98
C GLN A 314 21.06 -0.30 -25.68
N ILE A 315 20.83 -1.61 -25.72
CA ILE A 315 20.52 -2.43 -24.55
C ILE A 315 21.69 -3.38 -24.39
N ILE A 316 22.35 -3.31 -23.25
CA ILE A 316 23.45 -4.18 -22.87
C ILE A 316 22.92 -5.19 -21.88
N TYR A 317 23.10 -6.45 -22.18
CA TYR A 317 22.65 -7.56 -21.38
C TYR A 317 23.84 -8.38 -20.95
N ILE A 318 24.02 -8.54 -19.62
CA ILE A 318 25.10 -9.32 -19.02
C ILE A 318 24.47 -10.50 -18.26
N TYR A 319 25.03 -11.67 -18.43
CA TYR A 319 24.60 -12.87 -17.70
C TYR A 319 25.73 -13.86 -17.49
N LYS A 320 25.59 -14.70 -16.47
CA LYS A 320 26.52 -15.79 -16.21
C LYS A 320 26.40 -16.84 -17.31
N LYS A 321 27.51 -17.30 -17.82
CA LYS A 321 27.56 -18.40 -18.78
C LYS A 321 27.02 -19.67 -18.13
N ASP A 322 26.08 -20.29 -18.79
CA ASP A 322 25.61 -21.61 -18.45
C ASP A 322 26.58 -22.65 -19.08
N GLU A 323 27.22 -23.48 -18.28
CA GLU A 323 28.12 -24.50 -18.73
C GLU A 323 27.45 -25.55 -19.65
N GLN A 324 26.13 -25.71 -19.52
CA GLN A 324 25.35 -26.64 -20.34
C GLN A 324 25.06 -26.12 -21.75
N ILE A 325 25.17 -24.78 -21.97
CA ILE A 325 24.84 -24.16 -23.25
C ILE A 325 26.12 -23.78 -24.01
N SER A 326 26.37 -24.41 -25.15
CA SER A 326 27.53 -24.10 -26.00
C SER A 326 27.39 -22.65 -26.58
N ASN A 327 28.54 -22.05 -26.94
CA ASN A 327 28.54 -20.71 -27.54
C ASN A 327 27.74 -20.65 -28.84
N LEU A 328 27.69 -21.74 -29.61
CA LEU A 328 26.91 -21.82 -30.84
C LEU A 328 25.40 -21.82 -30.56
N GLN A 329 24.94 -22.64 -29.63
CA GLN A 329 23.55 -22.73 -29.23
C GLN A 329 23.06 -21.39 -28.66
N PHE A 330 23.88 -20.73 -27.84
CA PHE A 330 23.58 -19.41 -27.32
C PHE A 330 23.40 -18.38 -28.45
N ARG A 331 24.35 -18.33 -29.40
CA ARG A 331 24.29 -17.41 -30.55
C ARG A 331 23.03 -17.64 -31.38
N LEU A 332 22.69 -18.89 -31.68
CA LEU A 332 21.48 -19.22 -32.42
C LEU A 332 20.19 -18.78 -31.66
N GLY A 333 20.14 -18.97 -30.34
CA GLY A 333 19.03 -18.52 -29.51
C GLY A 333 18.86 -16.99 -29.54
N ILE A 334 19.97 -16.24 -29.49
CA ILE A 334 19.93 -14.76 -29.61
C ILE A 334 19.47 -14.32 -31.02
N GLU A 335 19.91 -14.98 -32.07
CA GLU A 335 19.46 -14.67 -33.44
C GLU A 335 17.96 -14.97 -33.65
N GLU A 336 17.44 -16.04 -33.06
CA GLU A 336 16.00 -16.36 -33.07
C GLU A 336 15.19 -15.31 -32.29
N LEU A 337 15.69 -14.92 -31.12
CA LEU A 337 15.08 -13.87 -30.30
C LEU A 337 15.05 -12.53 -31.03
N GLN A 338 16.14 -12.17 -31.71
CA GLN A 338 16.18 -10.95 -32.54
C GLN A 338 15.09 -10.97 -33.62
N LYS A 339 14.94 -12.08 -34.36
CA LYS A 339 13.90 -12.23 -35.40
C LYS A 339 12.48 -12.11 -34.80
N LYS A 340 12.25 -12.71 -33.63
CA LYS A 340 10.97 -12.62 -32.92
C LYS A 340 10.63 -11.18 -32.50
N ILE A 341 11.59 -10.47 -31.93
CA ILE A 341 11.44 -9.07 -31.51
C ILE A 341 11.18 -8.19 -32.73
N GLN A 342 11.93 -8.37 -33.82
CA GLN A 342 11.74 -7.62 -35.06
C GLN A 342 10.32 -7.82 -35.63
N SER A 343 9.83 -9.06 -35.69
CA SER A 343 8.48 -9.37 -36.14
C SER A 343 7.39 -8.73 -35.27
N ASN A 344 7.60 -8.66 -33.94
CA ASN A 344 6.66 -8.03 -33.02
C ASN A 344 6.63 -6.49 -33.18
N LEU A 345 7.77 -5.87 -33.45
CA LEU A 345 7.86 -4.44 -33.73
C LEU A 345 7.17 -4.08 -35.06
N ASP A 346 7.36 -4.90 -36.10
CA ASP A 346 6.76 -4.66 -37.42
C ASP A 346 5.23 -4.82 -37.39
N LYS A 347 4.69 -5.79 -36.63
CA LYS A 347 3.23 -6.01 -36.45
C LYS A 347 2.52 -4.86 -35.73
N ARG A 348 3.20 -4.09 -34.92
CA ARG A 348 2.61 -2.95 -34.19
C ARG A 348 2.60 -1.66 -35.01
N HIS A 349 3.24 -1.65 -36.18
CA HIS A 349 3.29 -0.54 -37.11
C HIS A 349 2.45 -0.76 -38.40
N ALA A 350 1.80 -1.93 -38.51
CA ALA A 350 0.83 -2.24 -39.57
C ALA A 350 -0.60 -2.09 -39.00
#